data_349007243648c309a255f7f1ff28bf52
#
_entry.id   349007243648c309a255f7f1ff28bf52
#
_cell.length_a   1.000
_cell.length_b   1.000
_cell.length_c   1.000
_cell.angle_alpha   90.00
_cell.angle_beta   90.00
_cell.angle_gamma   90.00
#
_symmetry.space_group_name_H-M   'P 1'
#
loop_
_entity.id
_entity.type
_entity.pdbx_description
1 polymer ?
#
loop_
_entity_poly.entity_id
_entity_poly.type
_entity_poly.pdbx_seq_one_letter_code
_entity_poly.pdbx_strand_id
1 'polypeptide(L)'
;MEFALSTHLFASERLNAHILDKVLAAGIRKIEIFAARQHLDYSDAGQVRDVEQWFADHDATLHSVHMPLFADEAWGHLGGLAVSIAYLERPKRIDSMDEIKRTLEIAERIPFRFLVLHLGLPDEEYDLRKFDAAFTSIEHLKIFAKERGVSLLLENIPNELSTPARLLSFLEYTRLDLKFCFDTGHAHLGTGVEAAFTLLRNRVVSTHVHDNKGEKDEHLLPYDGAIDWERTLLGFRSAWAEGGQFPVLFELRHSGPEATDLARLQEVMRKLEEQEKSEIRGKE
;
A
#
# COMPACT_ATOMS: atom_id res chain seq x y z
N MET A 1 16.29 0.62 10.38
CA MET A 1 14.86 0.64 9.90
C MET A 1 14.75 1.64 8.75
N GLU A 2 14.02 1.36 7.68
CA GLU A 2 13.79 2.28 6.56
C GLU A 2 12.33 2.73 6.58
N PHE A 3 12.09 4.05 6.53
CA PHE A 3 10.74 4.61 6.53
C PHE A 3 10.31 5.05 5.14
N ALA A 4 9.01 4.89 4.88
CA ALA A 4 8.33 5.36 3.68
C ALA A 4 6.96 5.94 4.04
N LEU A 5 6.36 6.73 3.15
CA LEU A 5 5.03 7.31 3.35
C LEU A 5 4.21 7.18 2.06
N SER A 6 2.97 6.73 2.23
CA SER A 6 1.96 6.81 1.18
C SER A 6 1.36 8.22 1.10
N THR A 7 1.22 8.74 -0.10
CA THR A 7 0.52 10.01 -0.33
C THR A 7 -0.97 9.93 -0.04
N HIS A 8 -1.49 8.77 0.40
CA HIS A 8 -2.85 8.60 0.91
C HIS A 8 -3.18 9.63 2.01
N LEU A 9 -2.20 10.03 2.83
CA LEU A 9 -2.34 11.11 3.81
C LEU A 9 -2.89 12.40 3.20
N PHE A 10 -2.62 12.66 1.93
CA PHE A 10 -3.00 13.87 1.18
C PHE A 10 -4.02 13.58 0.07
N ALA A 11 -4.71 12.43 0.09
CA ALA A 11 -5.58 11.99 -1.00
C ALA A 11 -6.76 12.93 -1.32
N SER A 12 -7.12 13.83 -0.40
CA SER A 12 -8.11 14.90 -0.61
C SER A 12 -7.56 16.12 -1.37
N GLU A 13 -6.24 16.19 -1.56
CA GLU A 13 -5.56 17.32 -2.22
C GLU A 13 -4.91 16.84 -3.53
N ARG A 14 -4.80 17.76 -4.50
CA ARG A 14 -4.07 17.46 -5.74
C ARG A 14 -2.58 17.38 -5.46
N LEU A 15 -1.96 16.23 -5.79
CA LEU A 15 -0.53 16.00 -5.60
C LEU A 15 0.28 17.01 -6.42
N ASN A 16 1.23 17.67 -5.76
CA ASN A 16 2.10 18.68 -6.31
C ASN A 16 3.46 18.72 -5.58
N ALA A 17 4.40 19.51 -6.10
CA ALA A 17 5.74 19.67 -5.52
C ALA A 17 5.70 20.06 -4.02
N HIS A 18 4.78 20.95 -3.64
CA HIS A 18 4.69 21.43 -2.26
C HIS A 18 4.36 20.30 -1.25
N ILE A 19 3.45 19.36 -1.62
CA ILE A 19 3.15 18.19 -0.80
C ILE A 19 4.40 17.30 -0.69
N LEU A 20 5.06 17.04 -1.81
CA LEU A 20 6.26 16.20 -1.84
C LEU A 20 7.43 16.83 -1.06
N ASP A 21 7.59 18.16 -1.12
CA ASP A 21 8.57 18.92 -0.31
C ASP A 21 8.33 18.73 1.19
N LYS A 22 7.07 18.74 1.63
CA LYS A 22 6.72 18.49 3.03
C LYS A 22 7.09 17.07 3.46
N VAL A 23 6.84 16.07 2.62
CA VAL A 23 7.23 14.68 2.88
C VAL A 23 8.74 14.57 3.00
N LEU A 24 9.48 15.18 2.08
CA LEU A 24 10.95 15.21 2.12
C LEU A 24 11.48 15.93 3.35
N ALA A 25 10.88 17.07 3.73
CA ALA A 25 11.24 17.83 4.94
C ALA A 25 10.95 17.04 6.23
N ALA A 26 9.97 16.11 6.21
CA ALA A 26 9.75 15.17 7.31
C ALA A 26 10.84 14.08 7.43
N GLY A 27 11.82 14.06 6.51
CA GLY A 27 12.91 13.08 6.50
C GLY A 27 12.61 11.81 5.73
N ILE A 28 11.51 11.76 4.98
CA ILE A 28 11.08 10.59 4.22
C ILE A 28 11.50 10.75 2.76
N ARG A 29 12.27 9.79 2.26
CA ARG A 29 12.79 9.76 0.87
C ARG A 29 12.18 8.66 0.01
N LYS A 30 11.47 7.73 0.62
CA LYS A 30 10.80 6.64 -0.07
C LYS A 30 9.29 6.90 -0.02
N ILE A 31 8.67 7.04 -1.18
CA ILE A 31 7.29 7.50 -1.32
C ILE A 31 6.46 6.45 -2.04
N GLU A 32 5.25 6.22 -1.59
CA GLU A 32 4.20 5.57 -2.35
C GLU A 32 3.20 6.63 -2.84
N ILE A 33 2.80 6.53 -4.11
CA ILE A 33 1.70 7.34 -4.63
C ILE A 33 0.40 6.53 -4.54
N PHE A 34 -0.59 7.10 -3.86
CA PHE A 34 -1.95 6.60 -3.87
C PHE A 34 -2.67 7.09 -5.14
N ALA A 35 -3.00 6.16 -6.05
CA ALA A 35 -3.55 6.48 -7.35
C ALA A 35 -5.06 6.77 -7.27
N ALA A 36 -5.43 7.97 -6.82
CA ALA A 36 -6.78 8.49 -6.92
C ALA A 36 -6.78 9.67 -7.88
N ARG A 37 -7.68 9.72 -8.89
CA ARG A 37 -7.65 10.77 -9.93
C ARG A 37 -7.78 12.18 -9.37
N GLN A 38 -8.50 12.37 -8.28
CA GLN A 38 -8.55 13.66 -7.58
C GLN A 38 -7.20 14.07 -6.99
N HIS A 39 -6.36 13.11 -6.64
CA HIS A 39 -5.04 13.30 -6.05
C HIS A 39 -3.95 13.34 -7.13
N LEU A 40 -3.74 12.24 -7.82
CA LEU A 40 -2.91 12.17 -9.02
C LEU A 40 -3.78 11.71 -10.19
N ASP A 41 -4.13 12.65 -11.07
CA ASP A 41 -4.74 12.28 -12.35
C ASP A 41 -3.63 11.76 -13.29
N TYR A 42 -3.47 10.45 -13.27
CA TYR A 42 -2.50 9.75 -14.12
C TYR A 42 -2.83 9.81 -15.62
N SER A 43 -4.00 10.35 -16.00
CA SER A 43 -4.36 10.70 -17.38
C SER A 43 -3.94 12.14 -17.76
N ASP A 44 -3.66 13.00 -16.77
CA ASP A 44 -3.12 14.34 -17.00
C ASP A 44 -1.60 14.29 -17.14
N ALA A 45 -1.15 14.28 -18.40
CA ALA A 45 0.28 14.29 -18.73
C ALA A 45 1.03 15.52 -18.18
N GLY A 46 0.33 16.60 -17.84
CA GLY A 46 0.91 17.79 -17.20
C GLY A 46 1.28 17.49 -15.76
N GLN A 47 0.31 17.01 -14.98
CA GLN A 47 0.54 16.66 -13.58
C GLN A 47 1.61 15.54 -13.43
N VAL A 48 1.56 14.51 -14.29
CA VAL A 48 2.57 13.44 -14.26
C VAL A 48 3.97 14.00 -14.54
N ARG A 49 4.13 14.94 -15.49
CA ARG A 49 5.42 15.60 -15.74
C ARG A 49 5.92 16.43 -14.57
N ASP A 50 5.03 17.16 -13.90
CA ASP A 50 5.42 17.97 -12.74
C ASP A 50 5.94 17.08 -11.59
N VAL A 51 5.28 15.95 -11.36
CA VAL A 51 5.72 14.94 -10.36
C VAL A 51 7.02 14.26 -10.80
N GLU A 52 7.17 13.89 -12.08
CA GLU A 52 8.41 13.37 -12.68
C GLU A 52 9.59 14.30 -12.44
N GLN A 53 9.40 15.59 -12.76
CA GLN A 53 10.44 16.60 -12.57
C GLN A 53 10.83 16.72 -11.10
N TRP A 54 9.86 16.68 -10.20
CA TRP A 54 10.16 16.72 -8.77
C TRP A 54 11.05 15.53 -8.33
N PHE A 55 10.73 14.31 -8.74
CA PHE A 55 11.57 13.13 -8.42
C PHE A 55 12.95 13.20 -9.07
N ALA A 56 13.07 13.81 -10.26
CA ALA A 56 14.36 14.00 -10.93
C ALA A 56 15.27 15.00 -10.20
N ASP A 57 14.68 16.01 -9.56
CA ASP A 57 15.39 17.11 -8.90
C ASP A 57 15.73 16.82 -7.43
N HIS A 58 15.15 15.75 -6.82
CA HIS A 58 15.28 15.48 -5.40
C HIS A 58 15.83 14.08 -5.14
N ASP A 59 16.54 13.92 -4.01
CA ASP A 59 16.98 12.63 -3.50
C ASP A 59 15.82 11.89 -2.83
N ALA A 60 14.86 11.47 -3.65
CA ALA A 60 13.69 10.70 -3.26
C ALA A 60 13.37 9.65 -4.32
N THR A 61 12.71 8.56 -3.94
CA THR A 61 12.34 7.48 -4.86
C THR A 61 10.86 7.15 -4.75
N LEU A 62 10.21 6.94 -5.90
CA LEU A 62 8.89 6.34 -5.95
C LEU A 62 9.05 4.82 -5.72
N HIS A 63 8.67 4.36 -4.53
CA HIS A 63 8.77 2.96 -4.13
C HIS A 63 7.68 2.10 -4.76
N SER A 64 6.45 2.57 -4.64
CA SER A 64 5.25 1.89 -5.08
C SER A 64 4.17 2.86 -5.53
N VAL A 65 3.24 2.32 -6.27
CA VAL A 65 1.96 2.97 -6.56
C VAL A 65 0.86 2.06 -6.03
N HIS A 66 -0.06 2.61 -5.26
CA HIS A 66 -1.28 1.90 -4.87
C HIS A 66 -2.30 1.97 -6.00
N MET A 67 -2.96 0.87 -6.33
CA MET A 67 -4.00 0.86 -7.37
C MET A 67 -5.12 1.86 -7.06
N PRO A 68 -5.80 2.41 -8.08
CA PRO A 68 -6.97 3.25 -7.84
C PRO A 68 -8.11 2.41 -7.24
N LEU A 69 -8.80 2.96 -6.24
CA LEU A 69 -9.98 2.31 -5.66
C LEU A 69 -11.25 2.61 -6.47
N PHE A 70 -11.28 3.73 -7.18
CA PHE A 70 -12.38 4.17 -8.03
C PHE A 70 -11.84 4.74 -9.34
N ALA A 71 -12.62 4.57 -10.41
CA ALA A 71 -12.25 5.04 -11.75
C ALA A 71 -12.62 6.51 -12.02
N ASP A 72 -13.32 7.18 -11.10
CA ASP A 72 -13.79 8.56 -11.24
C ASP A 72 -12.95 9.55 -10.42
N GLU A 73 -13.08 10.85 -10.77
CA GLU A 73 -12.40 11.95 -10.10
C GLU A 73 -13.00 12.32 -8.73
N ALA A 74 -14.16 11.78 -8.40
CA ALA A 74 -14.87 12.08 -7.17
C ALA A 74 -14.71 10.96 -6.12
N TRP A 75 -13.80 10.03 -6.32
CA TRP A 75 -13.52 8.90 -5.44
C TRP A 75 -14.79 8.17 -5.00
N GLY A 76 -15.61 7.77 -5.98
CA GLY A 76 -16.85 7.03 -5.76
C GLY A 76 -18.02 7.87 -5.20
N HIS A 77 -17.80 9.11 -4.78
CA HIS A 77 -18.86 9.96 -4.20
C HIS A 77 -20.01 10.28 -5.18
N LEU A 78 -19.77 10.21 -6.48
CA LEU A 78 -20.78 10.41 -7.52
C LEU A 78 -21.29 9.08 -8.10
N GLY A 79 -21.06 7.97 -7.43
CA GLY A 79 -21.47 6.63 -7.88
C GLY A 79 -20.55 6.04 -8.95
N GLY A 80 -19.29 6.48 -8.98
CA GLY A 80 -18.26 5.93 -9.85
C GLY A 80 -18.01 4.45 -9.61
N LEU A 81 -17.58 3.74 -10.65
CA LEU A 81 -17.27 2.31 -10.56
C LEU A 81 -16.04 2.11 -9.64
N ALA A 82 -16.21 1.28 -8.61
CA ALA A 82 -15.09 0.78 -7.85
C ALA A 82 -14.20 -0.10 -8.74
N VAL A 83 -12.89 -0.04 -8.55
CA VAL A 83 -11.92 -0.82 -9.31
C VAL A 83 -11.70 -2.16 -8.63
N SER A 84 -12.04 -3.25 -9.30
CA SER A 84 -11.81 -4.61 -8.79
C SER A 84 -11.39 -5.56 -9.89
N ILE A 85 -10.32 -6.30 -9.64
CA ILE A 85 -9.84 -7.36 -10.52
C ILE A 85 -10.62 -8.67 -10.35
N ALA A 86 -11.49 -8.75 -9.35
CA ALA A 86 -12.29 -9.93 -9.00
C ALA A 86 -13.75 -9.86 -9.49
N TYR A 87 -14.16 -8.80 -10.19
CA TYR A 87 -15.52 -8.72 -10.75
C TYR A 87 -15.85 -9.94 -11.60
N LEU A 88 -17.02 -10.55 -11.36
CA LEU A 88 -17.51 -11.65 -12.19
C LEU A 88 -17.98 -11.14 -13.56
N GLU A 89 -18.50 -9.91 -13.60
CA GLU A 89 -18.89 -9.25 -14.85
C GLU A 89 -17.65 -8.81 -15.64
N ARG A 90 -17.43 -9.53 -16.73
CA ARG A 90 -16.25 -9.32 -17.59
C ARG A 90 -16.06 -7.87 -18.04
N PRO A 91 -17.08 -7.10 -18.46
CA PRO A 91 -16.89 -5.70 -18.84
C PRO A 91 -16.33 -4.86 -17.69
N LYS A 92 -16.92 -4.91 -16.50
CA LYS A 92 -16.44 -4.17 -15.31
C LYS A 92 -14.99 -4.55 -14.95
N ARG A 93 -14.65 -5.84 -15.09
CA ARG A 93 -13.29 -6.32 -14.82
C ARG A 93 -12.29 -5.80 -15.86
N ILE A 94 -12.67 -5.72 -17.13
CA ILE A 94 -11.83 -5.12 -18.19
C ILE A 94 -11.61 -3.64 -17.90
N ASP A 95 -12.68 -2.89 -17.61
CA ASP A 95 -12.58 -1.46 -17.25
C ASP A 95 -11.66 -1.25 -16.05
N SER A 96 -11.77 -2.10 -15.02
CA SER A 96 -10.89 -2.08 -13.85
C SER A 96 -9.43 -2.36 -14.20
N MET A 97 -9.17 -3.37 -15.05
CA MET A 97 -7.81 -3.66 -15.51
C MET A 97 -7.22 -2.52 -16.34
N ASP A 98 -8.03 -1.88 -17.18
CA ASP A 98 -7.56 -0.77 -18.02
C ASP A 98 -7.25 0.47 -17.15
N GLU A 99 -8.01 0.68 -16.06
CA GLU A 99 -7.70 1.74 -15.10
C GLU A 99 -6.38 1.46 -14.36
N ILE A 100 -6.15 0.22 -13.92
CA ILE A 100 -4.89 -0.20 -13.30
C ILE A 100 -3.71 -0.08 -14.28
N LYS A 101 -3.89 -0.41 -15.56
CA LYS A 101 -2.83 -0.25 -16.57
C LYS A 101 -2.42 1.21 -16.75
N ARG A 102 -3.38 2.16 -16.71
CA ARG A 102 -3.05 3.59 -16.75
C ARG A 102 -2.15 4.02 -15.59
N THR A 103 -2.33 3.45 -14.40
CA THR A 103 -1.41 3.72 -13.28
C THR A 103 -0.05 3.07 -13.48
N LEU A 104 0.03 1.89 -14.12
CA LEU A 104 1.29 1.26 -14.48
C LEU A 104 2.08 2.06 -15.53
N GLU A 105 1.40 2.82 -16.40
CA GLU A 105 2.04 3.69 -17.40
C GLU A 105 2.84 4.83 -16.76
N ILE A 106 2.57 5.20 -15.51
CA ILE A 106 3.39 6.14 -14.73
C ILE A 106 4.86 5.68 -14.71
N ALA A 107 5.12 4.36 -14.67
CA ALA A 107 6.47 3.81 -14.63
C ALA A 107 7.32 4.13 -15.88
N GLU A 108 6.69 4.50 -17.00
CA GLU A 108 7.39 4.92 -18.22
C GLU A 108 8.08 6.28 -18.05
N ARG A 109 7.65 7.07 -17.06
CA ARG A 109 8.16 8.41 -16.75
C ARG A 109 8.84 8.45 -15.40
N ILE A 110 8.20 7.89 -14.37
CA ILE A 110 8.69 7.85 -12.99
C ILE A 110 8.86 6.37 -12.63
N PRO A 111 10.08 5.81 -12.73
CA PRO A 111 10.30 4.41 -12.39
C PRO A 111 9.90 4.10 -10.96
N PHE A 112 9.13 3.04 -10.76
CA PHE A 112 8.80 2.51 -9.45
C PHE A 112 8.84 0.98 -9.44
N ARG A 113 8.94 0.41 -8.25
CA ARG A 113 9.20 -1.02 -8.11
C ARG A 113 7.94 -1.87 -7.98
N PHE A 114 6.92 -1.37 -7.31
CA PHE A 114 5.76 -2.16 -6.93
C PHE A 114 4.44 -1.46 -7.23
N LEU A 115 3.46 -2.22 -7.74
CA LEU A 115 2.07 -1.83 -7.73
C LEU A 115 1.32 -2.67 -6.70
N VAL A 116 0.69 -2.03 -5.71
CA VAL A 116 -0.13 -2.69 -4.70
C VAL A 116 -1.53 -2.90 -5.25
N LEU A 117 -2.05 -4.12 -5.13
CA LEU A 117 -3.34 -4.57 -5.64
C LEU A 117 -4.19 -5.16 -4.51
N HIS A 118 -5.47 -4.82 -4.53
CA HIS A 118 -6.49 -5.51 -3.75
C HIS A 118 -7.06 -6.72 -4.50
N LEU A 119 -7.21 -7.84 -3.79
CA LEU A 119 -7.93 -9.00 -4.30
C LEU A 119 -9.42 -8.89 -3.89
N GLY A 120 -10.19 -8.16 -4.70
CA GLY A 120 -11.59 -7.82 -4.43
C GLY A 120 -11.78 -6.45 -3.77
N LEU A 121 -13.03 -6.16 -3.40
CA LEU A 121 -13.44 -4.94 -2.70
C LEU A 121 -13.48 -5.18 -1.18
N PRO A 122 -13.52 -4.14 -0.34
CA PRO A 122 -13.82 -4.29 1.09
C PRO A 122 -15.13 -5.08 1.29
N ASP A 123 -15.22 -5.85 2.37
CA ASP A 123 -16.38 -6.68 2.75
C ASP A 123 -16.83 -7.71 1.69
N GLU A 124 -16.02 -8.01 0.70
CA GLU A 124 -16.36 -8.94 -0.36
C GLU A 124 -16.33 -10.40 0.14
N GLU A 125 -17.44 -11.13 -0.08
CA GLU A 125 -17.55 -12.54 0.29
C GLU A 125 -16.71 -13.44 -0.64
N TYR A 126 -16.24 -14.56 -0.08
CA TYR A 126 -15.50 -15.56 -0.82
C TYR A 126 -16.35 -16.25 -1.88
N ASP A 127 -15.84 -16.29 -3.10
CA ASP A 127 -16.36 -17.09 -4.23
C ASP A 127 -15.17 -17.54 -5.08
N LEU A 128 -15.07 -18.85 -5.36
CA LEU A 128 -14.01 -19.41 -6.19
C LEU A 128 -13.97 -18.80 -7.59
N ARG A 129 -15.14 -18.41 -8.15
CA ARG A 129 -15.22 -17.74 -9.46
C ARG A 129 -14.53 -16.36 -9.43
N LYS A 130 -14.52 -15.69 -8.27
CA LYS A 130 -13.78 -14.43 -8.07
C LYS A 130 -12.27 -14.69 -8.06
N PHE A 131 -11.81 -15.82 -7.51
CA PHE A 131 -10.41 -16.24 -7.63
C PHE A 131 -10.02 -16.45 -9.08
N ASP A 132 -10.83 -17.16 -9.88
CA ASP A 132 -10.59 -17.36 -11.32
C ASP A 132 -10.57 -16.03 -12.08
N ALA A 133 -11.49 -15.12 -11.76
CA ALA A 133 -11.56 -13.79 -12.35
C ALA A 133 -10.30 -12.96 -12.02
N ALA A 134 -9.90 -12.95 -10.76
CA ALA A 134 -8.70 -12.26 -10.30
C ALA A 134 -7.41 -12.88 -10.88
N PHE A 135 -7.32 -14.21 -10.93
CA PHE A 135 -6.22 -14.92 -11.57
C PHE A 135 -6.02 -14.46 -13.03
N THR A 136 -7.08 -14.51 -13.84
CA THR A 136 -7.03 -14.06 -15.22
C THR A 136 -6.60 -12.59 -15.34
N SER A 137 -7.12 -11.73 -14.46
CA SER A 137 -6.75 -10.31 -14.42
C SER A 137 -5.27 -10.10 -14.09
N ILE A 138 -4.77 -10.82 -13.06
CA ILE A 138 -3.38 -10.71 -12.63
C ILE A 138 -2.42 -11.23 -13.71
N GLU A 139 -2.75 -12.30 -14.44
CA GLU A 139 -1.90 -12.77 -15.54
C GLU A 139 -1.71 -11.67 -16.60
N HIS A 140 -2.79 -11.00 -17.01
CA HIS A 140 -2.71 -9.88 -17.95
C HIS A 140 -1.94 -8.70 -17.39
N LEU A 141 -2.23 -8.28 -16.16
CA LEU A 141 -1.57 -7.15 -15.51
C LEU A 141 -0.08 -7.44 -15.26
N LYS A 142 0.28 -8.69 -14.93
CA LYS A 142 1.67 -9.09 -14.68
C LYS A 142 2.54 -8.97 -15.93
N ILE A 143 2.01 -9.31 -17.10
CA ILE A 143 2.73 -9.13 -18.38
C ILE A 143 2.95 -7.64 -18.61
N PHE A 144 1.89 -6.83 -18.49
CA PHE A 144 1.94 -5.39 -18.72
C PHE A 144 2.88 -4.66 -17.73
N ALA A 145 2.86 -5.05 -16.46
CA ALA A 145 3.73 -4.51 -15.42
C ALA A 145 5.21 -4.89 -15.64
N LYS A 146 5.47 -6.15 -16.04
CA LYS A 146 6.84 -6.66 -16.27
C LYS A 146 7.58 -5.87 -17.35
N GLU A 147 6.90 -5.48 -18.42
CA GLU A 147 7.48 -4.66 -19.50
C GLU A 147 7.94 -3.28 -18.99
N ARG A 148 7.39 -2.82 -17.88
CA ARG A 148 7.69 -1.54 -17.21
C ARG A 148 8.62 -1.69 -15.99
N GLY A 149 9.11 -2.92 -15.74
CA GLY A 149 9.95 -3.20 -14.58
C GLY A 149 9.21 -3.23 -13.25
N VAL A 150 7.87 -3.25 -13.26
CA VAL A 150 7.02 -3.22 -12.06
C VAL A 150 6.61 -4.64 -11.66
N SER A 151 6.64 -4.92 -10.36
CA SER A 151 6.12 -6.14 -9.76
C SER A 151 4.79 -5.87 -9.06
N LEU A 152 3.84 -6.80 -9.21
CA LEU A 152 2.55 -6.71 -8.53
C LEU A 152 2.66 -7.27 -7.11
N LEU A 153 2.08 -6.56 -6.14
CA LEU A 153 1.92 -7.02 -4.77
C LEU A 153 0.44 -7.21 -4.47
N LEU A 154 0.11 -8.27 -3.72
CA LEU A 154 -1.23 -8.41 -3.14
C LEU A 154 -1.21 -7.90 -1.71
N GLU A 155 -2.25 -7.18 -1.33
CA GLU A 155 -2.45 -6.66 0.01
C GLU A 155 -3.50 -7.48 0.77
N ASN A 156 -3.30 -7.65 2.07
CA ASN A 156 -4.32 -8.17 2.96
C ASN A 156 -5.30 -7.05 3.32
N ILE A 157 -6.49 -7.08 2.75
CA ILE A 157 -7.57 -6.13 3.05
C ILE A 157 -8.73 -6.82 3.80
N PRO A 158 -9.62 -6.07 4.47
CA PRO A 158 -10.71 -6.64 5.27
C PRO A 158 -11.83 -7.17 4.36
N ASN A 159 -11.59 -8.32 3.72
CA ASN A 159 -12.57 -9.10 2.96
C ASN A 159 -12.23 -10.59 3.01
N GLU A 160 -13.14 -11.44 2.56
CA GLU A 160 -12.93 -12.89 2.60
C GLU A 160 -12.03 -13.44 1.49
N LEU A 161 -11.67 -12.63 0.48
CA LEU A 161 -10.72 -13.02 -0.58
C LEU A 161 -9.27 -12.75 -0.18
N SER A 162 -9.02 -11.79 0.70
CA SER A 162 -7.70 -11.23 1.00
C SER A 162 -7.24 -11.46 2.44
N THR A 163 -7.92 -12.32 3.21
CA THR A 163 -7.34 -12.74 4.50
C THR A 163 -5.96 -13.39 4.26
N PRO A 164 -5.01 -13.32 5.20
CA PRO A 164 -3.69 -13.91 5.03
C PRO A 164 -3.71 -15.36 4.55
N ALA A 165 -4.59 -16.19 5.12
CA ALA A 165 -4.76 -17.58 4.70
C ALA A 165 -5.32 -17.69 3.27
N ARG A 166 -6.24 -16.80 2.88
CA ARG A 166 -6.80 -16.78 1.52
C ARG A 166 -5.79 -16.32 0.48
N LEU A 167 -4.95 -15.34 0.78
CA LEU A 167 -3.87 -14.92 -0.11
C LEU A 167 -2.90 -16.09 -0.38
N LEU A 168 -2.52 -16.84 0.64
CA LEU A 168 -1.69 -18.03 0.45
C LEU A 168 -2.42 -19.10 -0.38
N SER A 169 -3.69 -19.36 -0.09
CA SER A 169 -4.51 -20.32 -0.86
C SER A 169 -4.66 -19.87 -2.32
N PHE A 170 -4.78 -18.56 -2.59
CA PHE A 170 -4.81 -18.02 -3.93
C PHE A 170 -3.51 -18.29 -4.70
N LEU A 171 -2.34 -18.07 -4.07
CA LEU A 171 -1.05 -18.39 -4.70
C LEU A 171 -0.88 -19.90 -4.93
N GLU A 172 -1.33 -20.72 -3.98
CA GLU A 172 -1.29 -22.17 -4.14
C GLU A 172 -2.18 -22.64 -5.29
N TYR A 173 -3.41 -22.13 -5.36
CA TYR A 173 -4.38 -22.47 -6.40
C TYR A 173 -3.91 -22.02 -7.80
N THR A 174 -3.39 -20.79 -7.92
CA THR A 174 -3.02 -20.20 -9.21
C THR A 174 -1.60 -20.49 -9.65
N ARG A 175 -0.73 -20.93 -8.74
CA ARG A 175 0.72 -21.09 -8.96
C ARG A 175 1.43 -19.78 -9.35
N LEU A 176 0.80 -18.64 -9.09
CA LEU A 176 1.45 -17.35 -9.31
C LEU A 176 2.54 -17.11 -8.27
N ASP A 177 3.68 -16.64 -8.72
CA ASP A 177 4.73 -16.13 -7.81
C ASP A 177 4.54 -14.62 -7.62
N LEU A 178 3.78 -14.26 -6.58
CA LEU A 178 3.55 -12.89 -6.15
C LEU A 178 4.09 -12.70 -4.73
N LYS A 179 4.37 -11.44 -4.42
CA LYS A 179 4.77 -10.96 -3.10
C LYS A 179 3.62 -10.18 -2.48
N PHE A 180 3.79 -9.80 -1.22
CA PHE A 180 2.76 -9.13 -0.44
C PHE A 180 3.19 -7.73 -0.02
N CYS A 181 2.22 -6.82 -0.03
CA CYS A 181 2.17 -5.67 0.84
C CYS A 181 1.41 -6.09 2.11
N PHE A 182 2.07 -6.01 3.26
CA PHE A 182 1.45 -6.39 4.53
C PHE A 182 0.88 -5.16 5.22
N ASP A 183 -0.43 -5.13 5.37
CA ASP A 183 -1.13 -4.07 6.07
C ASP A 183 -1.42 -4.45 7.53
N THR A 184 -0.93 -3.59 8.46
CA THR A 184 -1.04 -3.80 9.91
C THR A 184 -2.44 -3.53 10.44
N GLY A 185 -3.10 -2.49 9.96
CA GLY A 185 -4.44 -2.12 10.38
C GLY A 185 -5.49 -3.12 9.91
N HIS A 186 -5.42 -3.54 8.65
CA HIS A 186 -6.28 -4.58 8.11
C HIS A 186 -6.08 -5.92 8.83
N ALA A 187 -4.82 -6.26 9.15
CA ALA A 187 -4.52 -7.47 9.93
C ALA A 187 -5.13 -7.40 11.35
N HIS A 188 -5.10 -6.21 11.97
CA HIS A 188 -5.68 -5.99 13.30
C HIS A 188 -7.21 -6.15 13.31
N LEU A 189 -7.89 -5.71 12.26
CA LEU A 189 -9.34 -5.91 12.10
C LEU A 189 -9.71 -7.39 11.83
N GLY A 190 -8.75 -8.18 11.40
CA GLY A 190 -8.93 -9.59 11.06
C GLY A 190 -8.42 -10.56 12.13
N THR A 191 -7.38 -11.31 11.79
CA THR A 191 -6.82 -12.38 12.65
C THR A 191 -5.80 -11.89 13.68
N GLY A 192 -5.52 -10.59 13.72
CA GLY A 192 -4.47 -9.97 14.52
C GLY A 192 -3.13 -9.88 13.78
N VAL A 193 -2.37 -8.83 14.07
CA VAL A 193 -1.15 -8.47 13.35
C VAL A 193 -0.10 -9.57 13.40
N GLU A 194 0.19 -10.10 14.58
CA GLU A 194 1.21 -11.14 14.79
C GLU A 194 0.91 -12.42 14.01
N ALA A 195 -0.32 -12.92 14.10
CA ALA A 195 -0.75 -14.14 13.42
C ALA A 195 -0.74 -13.96 11.88
N ALA A 196 -1.27 -12.83 11.41
CA ALA A 196 -1.30 -12.49 9.99
C ALA A 196 0.12 -12.35 9.41
N PHE A 197 1.00 -11.62 10.10
CA PHE A 197 2.38 -11.43 9.66
C PHE A 197 3.16 -12.74 9.62
N THR A 198 3.02 -13.59 10.63
CA THR A 198 3.67 -14.91 10.68
C THR A 198 3.34 -15.75 9.44
N LEU A 199 2.10 -15.68 8.96
CA LEU A 199 1.69 -16.41 7.75
C LEU A 199 2.34 -15.82 6.47
N LEU A 200 2.44 -14.50 6.34
CA LEU A 200 2.82 -13.84 5.09
C LEU A 200 4.32 -13.47 5.02
N ARG A 201 5.04 -13.39 6.14
CA ARG A 201 6.37 -12.76 6.29
C ARG A 201 7.41 -13.15 5.25
N ASN A 202 7.41 -14.42 4.79
CA ASN A 202 8.38 -14.92 3.81
C ASN A 202 8.19 -14.34 2.41
N ARG A 203 7.08 -13.63 2.17
CA ARG A 203 6.74 -13.01 0.88
C ARG A 203 6.46 -11.51 1.00
N VAL A 204 6.58 -10.93 2.19
CA VAL A 204 6.41 -9.49 2.41
C VAL A 204 7.61 -8.74 1.86
N VAL A 205 7.36 -7.74 1.01
CA VAL A 205 8.38 -6.85 0.41
C VAL A 205 7.98 -5.37 0.49
N SER A 206 6.77 -5.07 0.94
CA SER A 206 6.28 -3.75 1.33
C SER A 206 5.32 -3.91 2.49
N THR A 207 5.06 -2.82 3.20
CA THR A 207 4.06 -2.78 4.27
C THR A 207 3.18 -1.54 4.12
N HIS A 208 1.94 -1.62 4.63
CA HIS A 208 1.16 -0.46 5.02
C HIS A 208 1.06 -0.46 6.54
N VAL A 209 1.56 0.60 7.14
CA VAL A 209 1.65 0.74 8.58
C VAL A 209 0.74 1.85 9.05
N HIS A 210 -0.33 1.47 9.71
CA HIS A 210 -1.26 2.34 10.39
C HIS A 210 -1.92 1.61 11.56
N ASP A 211 -2.54 2.37 12.45
CA ASP A 211 -3.23 1.86 13.62
C ASP A 211 -4.76 2.01 13.48
N ASN A 212 -5.50 1.31 14.29
CA ASN A 212 -6.93 1.46 14.47
C ASN A 212 -7.35 0.91 15.84
N LYS A 213 -8.61 1.14 16.23
CA LYS A 213 -9.14 0.72 17.53
C LYS A 213 -9.79 -0.66 17.51
N GLY A 214 -9.63 -1.42 16.41
CA GLY A 214 -10.16 -2.78 16.27
C GLY A 214 -11.59 -2.86 15.76
N GLU A 215 -12.23 -1.74 15.39
CA GLU A 215 -13.62 -1.72 14.91
C GLU A 215 -13.74 -1.22 13.46
N LYS A 216 -12.88 -0.29 13.06
CA LYS A 216 -12.91 0.37 11.76
C LYS A 216 -11.51 0.58 11.23
N ASP A 217 -11.42 0.69 9.93
CA ASP A 217 -10.19 1.06 9.23
C ASP A 217 -9.98 2.58 9.33
N GLU A 218 -9.30 3.00 10.42
CA GLU A 218 -9.16 4.41 10.79
C GLU A 218 -7.91 5.07 10.22
N HIS A 219 -6.90 4.30 9.81
CA HIS A 219 -5.59 4.77 9.35
C HIS A 219 -4.92 5.76 10.32
N LEU A 220 -4.95 5.45 11.62
CA LEU A 220 -4.33 6.25 12.67
C LEU A 220 -2.80 6.11 12.65
N LEU A 221 -2.11 7.08 13.25
CA LEU A 221 -0.69 6.93 13.56
C LEU A 221 -0.45 5.74 14.50
N PRO A 222 0.67 5.02 14.35
CA PRO A 222 1.08 4.04 15.36
C PRO A 222 1.03 4.61 16.78
N TYR A 223 0.49 3.83 17.71
CA TYR A 223 0.21 4.17 19.11
C TYR A 223 -1.03 5.06 19.38
N ASP A 224 -1.79 5.46 18.34
CA ASP A 224 -3.05 6.18 18.53
C ASP A 224 -4.27 5.21 18.54
N GLY A 225 -4.06 3.95 18.23
CA GLY A 225 -5.05 2.88 18.24
C GLY A 225 -4.77 1.81 19.30
N ALA A 226 -5.04 0.56 18.95
CA ALA A 226 -4.96 -0.58 19.85
C ALA A 226 -3.97 -1.67 19.40
N ILE A 227 -3.19 -1.46 18.33
CA ILE A 227 -2.17 -2.39 17.88
C ILE A 227 -1.01 -2.42 18.88
N ASP A 228 -0.58 -3.63 19.24
CA ASP A 228 0.64 -3.86 20.04
C ASP A 228 1.88 -3.64 19.16
N TRP A 229 2.40 -2.41 19.17
CA TRP A 229 3.56 -2.02 18.36
C TRP A 229 4.86 -2.66 18.81
N GLU A 230 5.00 -3.04 20.09
CA GLU A 230 6.18 -3.74 20.57
C GLU A 230 6.26 -5.14 19.91
N ARG A 231 5.18 -5.91 19.94
CA ARG A 231 5.09 -7.21 19.28
C ARG A 231 5.18 -7.12 17.76
N THR A 232 4.52 -6.12 17.17
CA THR A 232 4.57 -5.91 15.71
C THR A 232 6.00 -5.67 15.24
N LEU A 233 6.73 -4.77 15.90
CA LEU A 233 8.14 -4.49 15.58
C LEU A 233 9.04 -5.69 15.82
N LEU A 234 8.79 -6.48 16.87
CA LEU A 234 9.55 -7.70 17.11
C LEU A 234 9.40 -8.68 15.92
N GLY A 235 8.19 -8.83 15.40
CA GLY A 235 7.93 -9.62 14.19
C GLY A 235 8.68 -9.11 12.95
N PHE A 236 8.65 -7.79 12.71
CA PHE A 236 9.35 -7.17 11.58
C PHE A 236 10.87 -7.37 11.68
N ARG A 237 11.44 -7.14 12.85
CA ARG A 237 12.88 -7.35 13.11
C ARG A 237 13.31 -8.79 12.89
N SER A 238 12.51 -9.75 13.36
CA SER A 238 12.77 -11.18 13.09
C SER A 238 12.85 -11.44 11.59
N ALA A 239 11.89 -10.91 10.81
CA ALA A 239 11.89 -11.07 9.37
C ALA A 239 13.10 -10.39 8.71
N TRP A 240 13.48 -9.17 9.13
CA TRP A 240 14.68 -8.49 8.60
C TRP A 240 15.97 -9.24 8.95
N ALA A 241 16.07 -9.80 10.15
CA ALA A 241 17.22 -10.62 10.55
C ALA A 241 17.35 -11.92 9.73
N GLU A 242 16.23 -12.43 9.22
CA GLU A 242 16.17 -13.58 8.34
C GLU A 242 16.36 -13.22 6.84
N GLY A 243 16.65 -11.94 6.53
CA GLY A 243 16.92 -11.45 5.18
C GLY A 243 15.71 -10.82 4.46
N GLY A 244 14.60 -10.63 5.14
CA GLY A 244 13.46 -9.85 4.65
C GLY A 244 13.89 -8.39 4.39
N GLN A 245 13.37 -7.80 3.31
CA GLN A 245 13.69 -6.42 2.93
C GLN A 245 12.39 -5.70 2.58
N PHE A 246 11.85 -4.96 3.52
CA PHE A 246 10.68 -4.11 3.33
C PHE A 246 10.78 -2.86 4.21
N PRO A 247 10.27 -1.70 3.75
CA PRO A 247 10.21 -0.49 4.54
C PRO A 247 9.06 -0.57 5.55
N VAL A 248 9.11 0.29 6.57
CA VAL A 248 7.94 0.70 7.35
C VAL A 248 7.28 1.83 6.56
N LEU A 249 6.31 1.48 5.72
CA LEU A 249 5.59 2.43 4.87
C LEU A 249 4.30 2.84 5.56
N PHE A 250 4.23 4.08 6.01
CA PHE A 250 3.04 4.61 6.66
C PHE A 250 1.94 4.91 5.64
N GLU A 251 0.76 4.35 5.84
CA GLU A 251 -0.45 4.67 5.10
C GLU A 251 -1.48 5.28 6.03
N LEU A 252 -1.49 6.59 6.12
CA LEU A 252 -2.26 7.35 7.10
C LEU A 252 -3.43 8.09 6.46
N ARG A 253 -4.43 8.42 7.28
CA ARG A 253 -5.51 9.32 6.89
C ARG A 253 -5.34 10.64 7.64
N HIS A 254 -5.64 11.74 6.95
CA HIS A 254 -5.58 13.07 7.55
C HIS A 254 -6.58 13.18 8.70
N SER A 255 -6.07 13.45 9.91
CA SER A 255 -6.87 13.53 11.14
C SER A 255 -6.90 14.94 11.77
N GLY A 256 -6.23 15.91 11.15
CA GLY A 256 -6.09 17.27 11.69
C GLY A 256 -5.30 18.21 10.77
N PRO A 257 -4.72 19.27 11.28
CA PRO A 257 -3.85 20.14 10.52
C PRO A 257 -2.63 19.37 9.98
N GLU A 258 -2.41 19.42 8.67
CA GLU A 258 -1.38 18.66 7.95
C GLU A 258 0.03 18.73 8.59
N ALA A 259 0.45 19.94 8.99
CA ALA A 259 1.74 20.11 9.67
C ALA A 259 1.82 19.34 11.01
N THR A 260 0.71 19.18 11.71
CA THR A 260 0.63 18.41 12.95
C THR A 260 0.79 16.91 12.67
N ASP A 261 0.16 16.39 11.63
CA ASP A 261 0.26 14.97 11.27
C ASP A 261 1.70 14.59 10.91
N LEU A 262 2.41 15.38 10.10
CA LEU A 262 3.81 15.12 9.76
C LEU A 262 4.77 15.30 10.96
N ALA A 263 4.54 16.28 11.83
CA ALA A 263 5.34 16.45 13.04
C ALA A 263 5.14 15.25 14.00
N ARG A 264 3.91 14.80 14.18
CA ARG A 264 3.61 13.61 14.98
C ARG A 264 4.19 12.34 14.34
N LEU A 265 4.15 12.22 13.02
CA LEU A 265 4.79 11.12 12.30
C LEU A 265 6.30 11.08 12.60
N GLN A 266 7.00 12.22 12.59
CA GLN A 266 8.42 12.29 12.97
C GLN A 266 8.67 11.84 14.41
N GLU A 267 7.76 12.13 15.35
CA GLU A 267 7.84 11.64 16.73
C GLU A 267 7.65 10.11 16.78
N VAL A 268 6.69 9.57 16.04
CA VAL A 268 6.47 8.14 15.90
C VAL A 268 7.70 7.44 15.32
N MET A 269 8.27 7.96 14.23
CA MET A 269 9.50 7.41 13.63
C MET A 269 10.65 7.32 14.64
N ARG A 270 10.88 8.40 15.40
CA ARG A 270 11.90 8.39 16.48
C ARG A 270 11.61 7.34 17.54
N LYS A 271 10.37 7.22 17.98
CA LYS A 271 9.96 6.20 18.97
C LYS A 271 10.20 4.78 18.48
N LEU A 272 9.86 4.49 17.21
CA LEU A 272 10.11 3.19 16.59
C LEU A 272 11.60 2.87 16.49
N GLU A 273 12.45 3.85 16.14
CA GLU A 273 13.91 3.69 16.13
C GLU A 273 14.52 3.50 17.53
N GLU A 274 14.01 4.19 18.53
CA GLU A 274 14.47 4.05 19.92
C GLU A 274 14.16 2.65 20.46
N GLN A 275 12.99 2.13 20.16
CA GLN A 275 12.63 0.75 20.51
C GLN A 275 13.54 -0.26 19.79
N GLU A 276 13.90 -0.01 18.53
CA GLU A 276 14.88 -0.85 17.81
C GLU A 276 16.24 -0.89 18.51
N LYS A 277 16.73 0.27 18.98
CA LYS A 277 18.06 0.39 19.63
C LYS A 277 18.10 -0.16 21.06
N SER A 278 17.03 -0.02 21.84
CA SER A 278 16.98 -0.44 23.24
C SER A 278 17.07 -1.95 23.42
N GLU A 279 16.49 -2.73 22.51
CA GLU A 279 16.53 -4.19 22.60
C GLU A 279 17.84 -4.81 22.09
N ILE A 280 18.60 -4.11 21.24
CA ILE A 280 19.95 -4.52 20.83
C ILE A 280 20.89 -4.47 22.04
N ARG A 281 20.75 -3.44 22.89
CA ARG A 281 21.56 -3.27 24.11
C ARG A 281 21.20 -4.24 25.24
N GLY A 282 19.98 -4.77 25.26
CA GLY A 282 19.54 -5.74 26.28
C GLY A 282 19.94 -7.19 25.99
N LYS A 283 20.57 -7.45 24.83
CA LYS A 283 21.06 -8.78 24.42
C LYS A 283 22.59 -8.90 24.44
N GLU A 284 23.31 -7.82 24.75
CA GLU A 284 24.74 -7.80 25.11
C GLU A 284 24.92 -7.91 26.65
#